data_e0a704e687c38bf405f53b855c3826d8
#
_entry.id   e0a704e687c38bf405f53b855c3826d8
#
_cell.length_a   1.000
_cell.length_b   1.000
_cell.length_c   1.000
_cell.angle_alpha   90.00
_cell.angle_beta   90.00
_cell.angle_gamma   90.00
#
_symmetry.space_group_name_H-M   'P 1'
#
loop_
_entity.id
_entity.type
_entity.pdbx_description
1 polymer ?
#
loop_
_entity_poly.entity_id
_entity_poly.type
_entity_poly.pdbx_seq_one_letter_code
_entity_poly.pdbx_strand_id
1 'polypeptide(L)'
;MGTRIAVFALAAAGWVSAAELRPETRAAFDRYVRQAESRIEAQVRGGDGFLFATSEERRAVLRGGTVLTEPKAPRGEFKIAGGLIHDWAGAVFIPGADLGSVLDLVQAYDRHKEYYAPEVVGSRLLSHTGGDFEVRLRLLKKKVLTVVLDTEHSVHYEHRDSTRWWSRSRSTRIVEIRDPGKASEKPLPPDTGHGFLWRLNSYWTFQEKDGGTYVE
;
A
#
# COMPACT_ATOMS: atom_id res chain seq x y z
N MET A 1 -58.25 5.86 -36.67
CA MET A 1 -58.09 5.99 -35.21
C MET A 1 -56.88 5.15 -34.81
N GLY A 2 -55.73 5.76 -34.63
CA GLY A 2 -54.49 5.07 -34.27
C GLY A 2 -54.09 5.43 -32.85
N THR A 3 -54.17 4.45 -31.97
CA THR A 3 -53.82 4.57 -30.55
C THR A 3 -52.30 4.59 -30.40
N ARG A 4 -51.73 5.70 -30.00
CA ARG A 4 -50.30 5.84 -29.65
C ARG A 4 -50.08 5.33 -28.23
N ILE A 5 -49.41 4.19 -28.09
CA ILE A 5 -48.95 3.69 -26.79
C ILE A 5 -47.64 4.42 -26.48
N ALA A 6 -47.66 5.28 -25.45
CA ALA A 6 -46.44 5.88 -24.93
C ALA A 6 -45.80 4.91 -23.91
N VAL A 7 -44.62 4.39 -24.27
CA VAL A 7 -43.82 3.58 -23.38
C VAL A 7 -42.99 4.54 -22.50
N PHE A 8 -43.36 4.68 -21.23
CA PHE A 8 -42.54 5.33 -20.24
C PHE A 8 -41.43 4.37 -19.79
N ALA A 9 -40.20 4.60 -20.28
CA ALA A 9 -39.02 3.95 -19.73
C ALA A 9 -38.68 4.64 -18.39
N LEU A 10 -39.03 4.02 -17.27
CA LEU A 10 -38.49 4.38 -15.97
C LEU A 10 -36.99 4.03 -15.96
N ALA A 11 -36.15 5.03 -16.13
CA ALA A 11 -34.74 4.92 -15.79
C ALA A 11 -34.63 4.78 -14.26
N ALA A 12 -34.51 3.55 -13.77
CA ALA A 12 -34.10 3.28 -12.40
C ALA A 12 -32.62 3.71 -12.28
N ALA A 13 -32.38 4.96 -11.92
CA ALA A 13 -31.09 5.39 -11.44
C ALA A 13 -30.81 4.64 -10.14
N GLY A 14 -30.13 3.49 -10.27
CA GLY A 14 -29.68 2.72 -9.13
C GLY A 14 -28.76 3.61 -8.31
N TRP A 15 -29.22 4.01 -7.13
CA TRP A 15 -28.39 4.67 -6.14
C TRP A 15 -27.31 3.64 -5.73
N VAL A 16 -26.10 3.78 -6.26
CA VAL A 16 -24.97 3.05 -5.73
C VAL A 16 -24.75 3.62 -4.35
N SER A 17 -25.31 2.94 -3.34
CA SER A 17 -25.09 3.28 -1.94
C SER A 17 -23.59 3.26 -1.71
N ALA A 18 -23.05 4.38 -1.24
CA ALA A 18 -21.65 4.43 -0.84
C ALA A 18 -21.42 3.35 0.22
N ALA A 19 -20.39 2.53 0.04
CA ALA A 19 -19.97 1.59 1.07
C ALA A 19 -19.43 2.38 2.28
N GLU A 20 -19.60 1.82 3.47
CA GLU A 20 -19.06 2.37 4.70
C GLU A 20 -18.22 1.30 5.42
N LEU A 21 -17.08 1.73 5.95
CA LEU A 21 -16.23 0.83 6.73
C LEU A 21 -16.90 0.49 8.07
N ARG A 22 -17.30 -0.75 8.21
CA ARG A 22 -17.98 -1.23 9.41
C ARG A 22 -17.01 -1.42 10.59
N PRO A 23 -17.47 -1.19 11.83
CA PRO A 23 -16.62 -1.39 13.03
C PRO A 23 -16.02 -2.79 13.13
N GLU A 24 -16.80 -3.83 12.80
CA GLU A 24 -16.33 -5.23 12.82
C GLU A 24 -15.25 -5.50 11.77
N THR A 25 -15.34 -4.88 10.58
CA THR A 25 -14.32 -4.98 9.52
C THR A 25 -13.02 -4.31 9.98
N ARG A 26 -13.11 -3.13 10.57
CA ARG A 26 -11.97 -2.42 11.16
C ARG A 26 -11.31 -3.26 12.26
N ALA A 27 -12.09 -3.76 13.22
CA ALA A 27 -11.57 -4.59 14.31
C ALA A 27 -10.90 -5.88 13.81
N ALA A 28 -11.41 -6.50 12.74
CA ALA A 28 -10.80 -7.66 12.12
C ALA A 28 -9.45 -7.30 11.46
N PHE A 29 -9.39 -6.18 10.73
CA PHE A 29 -8.14 -5.67 10.16
C PHE A 29 -7.10 -5.37 11.25
N ASP A 30 -7.49 -4.68 12.32
CA ASP A 30 -6.59 -4.32 13.42
C ASP A 30 -6.03 -5.58 14.13
N ARG A 31 -6.82 -6.63 14.30
CA ARG A 31 -6.33 -7.92 14.83
C ARG A 31 -5.31 -8.54 13.89
N TYR A 32 -5.60 -8.55 12.59
CA TYR A 32 -4.67 -9.07 11.59
C TYR A 32 -3.34 -8.32 11.59
N VAL A 33 -3.40 -6.98 11.59
CA VAL A 33 -2.21 -6.11 11.62
C VAL A 33 -1.35 -6.41 12.84
N ARG A 34 -1.94 -6.50 14.05
CA ARG A 34 -1.16 -6.84 15.26
C ARG A 34 -0.44 -8.17 15.13
N GLN A 35 -1.07 -9.20 14.56
CA GLN A 35 -0.43 -10.50 14.34
C GLN A 35 0.67 -10.44 13.28
N ALA A 36 0.44 -9.70 12.18
CA ALA A 36 1.43 -9.52 11.13
C ALA A 36 2.65 -8.76 11.66
N GLU A 37 2.44 -7.65 12.38
CA GLU A 37 3.51 -6.85 12.96
C GLU A 37 4.32 -7.63 14.01
N SER A 38 3.66 -8.42 14.85
CA SER A 38 4.38 -9.28 15.81
C SER A 38 5.33 -10.28 15.11
N ARG A 39 4.91 -10.84 13.97
CA ARG A 39 5.78 -11.73 13.15
C ARG A 39 6.93 -10.95 12.52
N ILE A 40 6.64 -9.79 11.93
CA ILE A 40 7.65 -8.94 11.29
C ILE A 40 8.67 -8.44 12.31
N GLU A 41 8.23 -7.98 13.48
CA GLU A 41 9.14 -7.56 14.55
C GLU A 41 10.02 -8.71 15.05
N ALA A 42 9.49 -9.91 15.18
CA ALA A 42 10.26 -11.08 15.53
C ALA A 42 11.32 -11.40 14.45
N GLN A 43 10.96 -11.30 13.17
CA GLN A 43 11.85 -11.47 12.04
C GLN A 43 12.97 -10.41 12.05
N VAL A 44 12.61 -9.14 12.17
CA VAL A 44 13.56 -8.01 12.17
C VAL A 44 14.54 -8.07 13.36
N ARG A 45 14.09 -8.58 14.52
CA ARG A 45 14.96 -8.81 15.69
C ARG A 45 15.88 -10.01 15.54
N GLY A 46 15.49 -10.99 14.71
CA GLY A 46 16.30 -12.18 14.43
C GLY A 46 17.55 -11.86 13.61
N GLY A 47 18.67 -12.49 13.90
CA GLY A 47 19.93 -12.27 13.18
C GLY A 47 19.84 -12.72 11.72
N ASP A 48 19.77 -14.04 11.48
CA ASP A 48 19.78 -14.63 10.14
C ASP A 48 18.42 -14.56 9.43
N GLY A 49 17.35 -14.31 10.17
CA GLY A 49 15.99 -14.22 9.66
C GLY A 49 15.53 -12.81 9.27
N PHE A 50 16.43 -11.83 9.18
CA PHE A 50 16.09 -10.43 8.89
C PHE A 50 15.33 -10.25 7.57
N LEU A 51 15.74 -10.97 6.52
CA LEU A 51 15.04 -11.03 5.23
C LEU A 51 14.10 -12.24 5.20
N PHE A 52 12.97 -12.18 4.49
CA PHE A 52 12.15 -13.37 4.25
C PHE A 52 12.78 -14.30 3.19
N ALA A 53 13.61 -13.78 2.29
CA ALA A 53 14.43 -14.57 1.37
C ALA A 53 15.65 -15.15 2.10
N THR A 54 15.42 -15.99 3.11
CA THR A 54 16.47 -16.49 4.02
C THR A 54 17.41 -17.51 3.38
N SER A 55 16.94 -18.32 2.42
CA SER A 55 17.75 -19.35 1.80
C SER A 55 18.68 -18.78 0.72
N GLU A 56 19.84 -19.42 0.55
CA GLU A 56 20.81 -19.02 -0.50
C GLU A 56 20.22 -19.17 -1.89
N GLU A 57 19.39 -20.18 -2.11
CA GLU A 57 18.73 -20.40 -3.42
C GLU A 57 17.83 -19.19 -3.78
N ARG A 58 17.04 -18.70 -2.81
CA ARG A 58 16.18 -17.52 -3.01
C ARG A 58 17.01 -16.26 -3.28
N ARG A 59 18.11 -16.06 -2.53
CA ARG A 59 19.02 -14.94 -2.75
C ARG A 59 19.73 -15.03 -4.10
N ALA A 60 20.14 -16.23 -4.54
CA ALA A 60 20.71 -16.42 -5.87
C ALA A 60 19.74 -16.04 -6.99
N VAL A 61 18.45 -16.38 -6.86
CA VAL A 61 17.39 -15.97 -7.79
C VAL A 61 17.25 -14.45 -7.83
N LEU A 62 17.25 -13.79 -6.67
CA LEU A 62 17.20 -12.32 -6.57
C LEU A 62 18.43 -11.67 -7.22
N ARG A 63 19.64 -12.16 -6.93
CA ARG A 63 20.88 -11.66 -7.55
C ARG A 63 20.91 -11.88 -9.07
N GLY A 64 20.18 -12.88 -9.56
CA GLY A 64 19.95 -13.10 -11.01
C GLY A 64 18.96 -12.10 -11.65
N GLY A 65 18.48 -11.10 -10.90
CA GLY A 65 17.57 -10.04 -11.39
C GLY A 65 16.09 -10.40 -11.38
N THR A 66 15.72 -11.53 -10.77
CA THR A 66 14.31 -11.91 -10.63
C THR A 66 13.69 -11.24 -9.41
N VAL A 67 12.52 -10.64 -9.58
CA VAL A 67 11.70 -10.17 -8.45
C VAL A 67 10.92 -11.35 -7.89
N LEU A 68 11.04 -11.62 -6.60
CA LEU A 68 10.21 -12.61 -5.92
C LEU A 68 8.94 -11.96 -5.38
N THR A 69 7.81 -12.64 -5.53
CA THR A 69 6.54 -12.25 -4.91
C THR A 69 5.92 -13.47 -4.25
N GLU A 70 5.37 -13.29 -3.07
CA GLU A 70 4.78 -14.37 -2.28
C GLU A 70 3.47 -13.91 -1.63
N PRO A 71 2.35 -14.58 -1.91
CA PRO A 71 1.11 -14.35 -1.19
C PRO A 71 1.22 -14.87 0.25
N LYS A 72 0.77 -14.11 1.22
CA LYS A 72 0.74 -14.52 2.64
C LYS A 72 -0.54 -15.25 3.04
N ALA A 73 -1.46 -15.41 2.09
CA ALA A 73 -2.68 -16.25 2.15
C ALA A 73 -2.94 -16.93 0.81
N PRO A 74 -3.82 -17.91 0.72
CA PRO A 74 -4.28 -18.44 -0.57
C PRO A 74 -4.73 -17.27 -1.47
N ARG A 75 -4.09 -17.12 -2.63
CA ARG A 75 -4.27 -16.00 -3.57
C ARG A 75 -3.93 -14.61 -3.01
N GLY A 76 -3.22 -14.51 -1.86
CA GLY A 76 -2.92 -13.24 -1.20
C GLY A 76 -4.12 -12.56 -0.54
N GLU A 77 -5.19 -13.29 -0.26
CA GLU A 77 -6.45 -12.75 0.25
C GLU A 77 -6.91 -13.46 1.51
N PHE A 78 -7.25 -12.68 2.55
CA PHE A 78 -7.95 -13.15 3.75
C PHE A 78 -9.35 -12.55 3.76
N LYS A 79 -10.37 -13.38 3.77
CA LYS A 79 -11.75 -12.94 3.95
C LYS A 79 -11.99 -12.57 5.41
N ILE A 80 -12.54 -11.38 5.63
CA ILE A 80 -12.99 -10.91 6.94
C ILE A 80 -14.45 -10.47 6.85
N ALA A 81 -15.09 -10.24 7.99
CA ALA A 81 -16.44 -9.69 8.01
C ALA A 81 -16.49 -8.34 7.27
N GLY A 82 -17.26 -8.27 6.19
CA GLY A 82 -17.46 -7.05 5.41
C GLY A 82 -16.27 -6.59 4.57
N GLY A 83 -15.25 -7.45 4.31
CA GLY A 83 -14.11 -7.05 3.49
C GLY A 83 -13.09 -8.15 3.17
N LEU A 84 -12.02 -7.72 2.52
CA LEU A 84 -10.86 -8.55 2.18
C LEU A 84 -9.59 -7.86 2.66
N ILE A 85 -8.63 -8.63 3.16
CA ILE A 85 -7.27 -8.19 3.40
C ILE A 85 -6.40 -8.82 2.32
N HIS A 86 -5.70 -7.99 1.55
CA HIS A 86 -4.67 -8.43 0.62
C HIS A 86 -3.32 -8.34 1.33
N ASP A 87 -2.60 -9.46 1.38
CA ASP A 87 -1.27 -9.51 2.00
C ASP A 87 -0.30 -10.25 1.09
N TRP A 88 0.75 -9.53 0.69
CA TRP A 88 1.80 -9.98 -0.21
C TRP A 88 3.16 -9.57 0.31
N ALA A 89 4.14 -10.42 0.14
CA ALA A 89 5.54 -10.05 0.28
C ALA A 89 6.20 -10.01 -1.09
N GLY A 90 7.15 -9.09 -1.26
CA GLY A 90 7.98 -8.99 -2.44
C GLY A 90 9.44 -8.80 -2.05
N ALA A 91 10.37 -9.24 -2.90
CA ALA A 91 11.78 -9.01 -2.71
C ALA A 91 12.47 -8.70 -4.04
N VAL A 92 13.47 -7.83 -3.96
CA VAL A 92 14.35 -7.50 -5.08
C VAL A 92 15.78 -7.34 -4.57
N PHE A 93 16.76 -7.61 -5.42
CA PHE A 93 18.17 -7.26 -5.21
C PHE A 93 18.58 -6.16 -6.17
N ILE A 94 19.23 -5.13 -5.67
CA ILE A 94 19.73 -4.00 -6.46
C ILE A 94 21.26 -4.09 -6.48
N PRO A 95 21.86 -4.65 -7.55
CA PRO A 95 23.31 -4.87 -7.62
C PRO A 95 24.05 -3.53 -7.65
N GLY A 96 25.14 -3.45 -6.89
CA GLY A 96 26.01 -2.26 -6.83
C GLY A 96 25.42 -1.06 -6.09
N ALA A 97 24.19 -1.14 -5.61
CA ALA A 97 23.60 -0.07 -4.80
C ALA A 97 23.97 -0.23 -3.33
N ASP A 98 24.52 0.81 -2.73
CA ASP A 98 24.70 0.91 -1.28
C ASP A 98 23.36 1.19 -0.61
N LEU A 99 23.28 0.87 0.69
CA LEU A 99 22.07 1.04 1.49
C LEU A 99 21.62 2.51 1.56
N GLY A 100 22.56 3.46 1.66
CA GLY A 100 22.26 4.89 1.74
C GLY A 100 21.52 5.38 0.51
N SER A 101 22.02 5.05 -0.68
CA SER A 101 21.39 5.41 -1.97
C SER A 101 19.98 4.84 -2.10
N VAL A 102 19.75 3.61 -1.61
CA VAL A 102 18.41 3.00 -1.63
C VAL A 102 17.48 3.72 -0.66
N LEU A 103 17.96 4.04 0.56
CA LEU A 103 17.17 4.80 1.54
C LEU A 103 16.83 6.20 1.04
N ASP A 104 17.78 6.91 0.44
CA ASP A 104 17.55 8.23 -0.16
C ASP A 104 16.44 8.18 -1.22
N LEU A 105 16.44 7.15 -2.06
CA LEU A 105 15.41 6.96 -3.08
C LEU A 105 14.03 6.72 -2.47
N VAL A 106 13.90 5.81 -1.51
CA VAL A 106 12.58 5.46 -0.93
C VAL A 106 12.06 6.52 0.03
N GLN A 107 12.92 7.36 0.60
CA GLN A 107 12.56 8.49 1.46
C GLN A 107 12.31 9.80 0.67
N ALA A 108 12.59 9.82 -0.63
CA ALA A 108 12.31 10.97 -1.50
C ALA A 108 10.80 11.10 -1.80
N TYR A 109 9.98 11.23 -0.76
CA TYR A 109 8.52 11.18 -0.82
C TYR A 109 7.90 12.20 -1.78
N ASP A 110 8.47 13.38 -1.93
CA ASP A 110 7.97 14.38 -2.90
C ASP A 110 8.10 13.93 -4.36
N ARG A 111 8.97 12.93 -4.61
CA ARG A 111 9.24 12.37 -5.93
C ARG A 111 8.54 11.03 -6.20
N HIS A 112 7.82 10.47 -5.26
CA HIS A 112 7.12 9.18 -5.46
C HIS A 112 6.16 9.20 -6.65
N LYS A 113 5.55 10.35 -6.98
CA LYS A 113 4.75 10.51 -8.21
C LYS A 113 5.55 10.29 -9.51
N GLU A 114 6.89 10.45 -9.48
CA GLU A 114 7.77 10.20 -10.62
C GLU A 114 8.12 8.71 -10.72
N TYR A 115 8.35 8.07 -9.56
CA TYR A 115 8.81 6.68 -9.49
C TYR A 115 7.67 5.67 -9.61
N TYR A 116 6.49 6.02 -9.12
CA TYR A 116 5.32 5.13 -9.06
C TYR A 116 4.19 5.56 -10.00
N ALA A 117 4.52 6.30 -11.08
CA ALA A 117 3.55 6.58 -12.14
C ALA A 117 3.19 5.27 -12.89
N PRO A 118 1.94 5.12 -13.34
CA PRO A 118 0.82 6.04 -13.25
C PRO A 118 -0.06 5.90 -12.00
N GLU A 119 0.27 5.01 -11.06
CA GLU A 119 -0.56 4.70 -9.90
C GLU A 119 -0.52 5.80 -8.84
N VAL A 120 0.62 6.48 -8.69
CA VAL A 120 0.79 7.64 -7.81
C VAL A 120 0.81 8.89 -8.68
N VAL A 121 -0.26 9.69 -8.59
CA VAL A 121 -0.41 10.92 -9.38
C VAL A 121 -0.09 12.19 -8.59
N GLY A 122 0.15 12.07 -7.30
CA GLY A 122 0.61 13.13 -6.42
C GLY A 122 1.30 12.55 -5.20
N SER A 123 2.37 13.19 -4.75
CA SER A 123 3.12 12.78 -3.58
C SER A 123 3.72 13.99 -2.88
N ARG A 124 3.74 13.97 -1.54
CA ARG A 124 4.28 15.06 -0.72
C ARG A 124 4.72 14.57 0.64
N LEU A 125 5.89 15.02 1.05
CA LEU A 125 6.33 14.96 2.43
C LEU A 125 5.61 16.07 3.23
N LEU A 126 4.91 15.71 4.30
CA LEU A 126 4.20 16.65 5.16
C LEU A 126 5.08 17.11 6.33
N SER A 127 5.78 16.17 6.97
CA SER A 127 6.75 16.44 8.02
C SER A 127 7.78 15.32 8.13
N HIS A 128 8.94 15.64 8.71
CA HIS A 128 10.03 14.71 8.97
C HIS A 128 10.74 15.07 10.27
N THR A 129 10.94 14.10 11.15
CA THR A 129 11.71 14.26 12.38
C THR A 129 12.41 12.94 12.72
N GLY A 130 13.74 12.92 12.65
CA GLY A 130 14.49 11.69 12.88
C GLY A 130 14.12 10.58 11.89
N GLY A 131 13.64 9.43 12.38
CA GLY A 131 13.16 8.32 11.56
C GLY A 131 11.68 8.41 11.18
N ASP A 132 10.96 9.45 11.60
CA ASP A 132 9.52 9.58 11.42
C ASP A 132 9.17 10.54 10.29
N PHE A 133 8.29 10.09 9.40
CA PHE A 133 7.81 10.83 8.24
C PHE A 133 6.28 10.81 8.21
N GLU A 134 5.66 11.96 7.96
CA GLU A 134 4.26 12.06 7.59
C GLU A 134 4.16 12.37 6.09
N VAL A 135 3.44 11.55 5.38
CA VAL A 135 3.43 11.54 3.90
C VAL A 135 2.01 11.59 3.37
N ARG A 136 1.79 12.37 2.31
CA ARG A 136 0.54 12.33 1.53
C ARG A 136 0.80 11.80 0.14
N LEU A 137 -0.05 10.86 -0.28
CA LEU A 137 -0.06 10.33 -1.64
C LEU A 137 -1.46 10.48 -2.24
N ARG A 138 -1.52 10.81 -3.53
CA ARG A 138 -2.73 10.72 -4.34
C ARG A 138 -2.59 9.52 -5.26
N LEU A 139 -3.45 8.52 -5.05
CA LEU A 139 -3.44 7.27 -5.78
C LEU A 139 -4.53 7.25 -6.84
N LEU A 140 -4.17 6.80 -8.04
CA LEU A 140 -5.08 6.56 -9.15
C LEU A 140 -5.25 5.06 -9.35
N LYS A 141 -6.45 4.54 -9.13
CA LYS A 141 -6.78 3.13 -9.38
C LYS A 141 -7.74 3.02 -10.57
N LYS A 142 -7.24 2.41 -11.64
CA LYS A 142 -8.01 2.12 -12.87
C LYS A 142 -8.25 0.62 -12.97
N LYS A 143 -9.50 0.19 -12.80
CA LYS A 143 -9.97 -1.17 -13.11
C LYS A 143 -11.28 -1.05 -13.87
N VAL A 144 -12.39 -1.58 -13.32
CA VAL A 144 -13.74 -1.40 -13.88
C VAL A 144 -14.20 0.05 -13.72
N LEU A 145 -13.84 0.68 -12.59
CA LEU A 145 -14.05 2.10 -12.32
C LEU A 145 -12.70 2.79 -12.10
N THR A 146 -12.66 4.09 -12.38
CA THR A 146 -11.52 4.93 -12.02
C THR A 146 -11.82 5.59 -10.68
N VAL A 147 -10.94 5.35 -9.70
CA VAL A 147 -11.05 5.92 -8.35
C VAL A 147 -9.77 6.66 -8.03
N VAL A 148 -9.91 7.85 -7.47
CA VAL A 148 -8.80 8.63 -6.92
C VAL A 148 -8.93 8.64 -5.40
N LEU A 149 -7.84 8.34 -4.73
CA LEU A 149 -7.75 8.29 -3.28
C LEU A 149 -6.67 9.26 -2.80
N ASP A 150 -7.00 10.14 -1.87
CA ASP A 150 -6.01 10.87 -1.08
C ASP A 150 -5.73 10.07 0.19
N THR A 151 -4.44 9.76 0.40
CA THR A 151 -3.97 8.95 1.52
C THR A 151 -2.91 9.70 2.30
N GLU A 152 -2.97 9.57 3.63
CA GLU A 152 -1.93 10.05 4.53
C GLU A 152 -1.36 8.87 5.30
N HIS A 153 -0.04 8.89 5.50
CA HIS A 153 0.69 7.80 6.12
C HIS A 153 1.68 8.33 7.14
N SER A 154 1.71 7.65 8.29
CA SER A 154 2.82 7.76 9.24
C SER A 154 3.81 6.63 8.94
N VAL A 155 5.05 7.00 8.69
CA VAL A 155 6.14 6.09 8.35
C VAL A 155 7.26 6.23 9.35
N HIS A 156 7.74 5.11 9.86
CA HIS A 156 8.86 5.05 10.78
C HIS A 156 9.99 4.19 10.20
N TYR A 157 11.20 4.73 10.19
CA TYR A 157 12.42 4.01 9.83
C TYR A 157 13.30 3.79 11.05
N GLU A 158 13.83 2.57 11.18
CA GLU A 158 14.73 2.19 12.25
C GLU A 158 15.92 1.41 11.67
N HIS A 159 17.13 1.76 12.08
CA HIS A 159 18.31 0.97 11.76
C HIS A 159 18.52 -0.13 12.81
N ARG A 160 18.93 -1.30 12.34
CA ARG A 160 19.36 -2.41 13.21
C ARG A 160 20.87 -2.38 13.44
N ASP A 161 21.62 -2.05 12.38
CA ASP A 161 23.07 -1.85 12.37
C ASP A 161 23.45 -1.07 11.08
N SER A 162 24.76 -1.01 10.78
CA SER A 162 25.27 -0.27 9.62
C SER A 162 24.80 -0.78 8.26
N THR A 163 24.28 -2.03 8.18
CA THR A 163 23.91 -2.69 6.93
C THR A 163 22.43 -3.06 6.86
N ARG A 164 21.65 -2.90 7.95
CA ARG A 164 20.27 -3.34 8.03
C ARG A 164 19.35 -2.25 8.56
N TRP A 165 18.34 -1.92 7.75
CA TRP A 165 17.26 -1.01 8.12
C TRP A 165 15.92 -1.66 7.88
N TRP A 166 14.92 -1.20 8.59
CA TRP A 166 13.53 -1.55 8.33
C TRP A 166 12.62 -0.35 8.47
N SER A 167 11.45 -0.41 7.86
CA SER A 167 10.44 0.63 8.03
C SER A 167 9.04 0.04 8.15
N ARG A 168 8.18 0.83 8.78
CA ARG A 168 6.76 0.56 8.93
C ARG A 168 5.99 1.79 8.50
N SER A 169 5.08 1.61 7.55
CA SER A 169 4.14 2.63 7.11
C SER A 169 2.72 2.19 7.44
N ARG A 170 1.95 3.07 8.06
CA ARG A 170 0.52 2.87 8.31
C ARG A 170 -0.27 4.05 7.76
N SER A 171 -1.35 3.76 7.03
CA SER A 171 -2.27 4.82 6.64
C SER A 171 -2.97 5.41 7.87
N THR A 172 -2.88 6.71 8.04
CA THR A 172 -3.59 7.48 9.07
C THR A 172 -4.93 7.99 8.55
N ARG A 173 -5.00 8.23 7.23
CA ARG A 173 -6.21 8.68 6.55
C ARG A 173 -6.25 8.14 5.12
N ILE A 174 -7.42 7.66 4.69
CA ILE A 174 -7.71 7.36 3.28
C ILE A 174 -9.10 7.92 2.98
N VAL A 175 -9.21 8.74 1.94
CA VAL A 175 -10.49 9.28 1.46
C VAL A 175 -10.56 9.17 -0.05
N GLU A 176 -11.73 8.83 -0.54
CA GLU A 176 -12.02 8.84 -1.97
C GLU A 176 -12.36 10.25 -2.42
N ILE A 177 -11.93 10.60 -3.63
CA ILE A 177 -12.18 11.91 -4.24
C ILE A 177 -13.35 11.78 -5.21
N ARG A 178 -14.41 12.54 -4.95
CA ARG A 178 -15.54 12.72 -5.87
C ARG A 178 -15.14 13.68 -6.98
N ASP A 179 -15.56 13.37 -8.20
CA ASP A 179 -15.34 14.21 -9.38
C ASP A 179 -13.87 14.64 -9.62
N PRO A 180 -12.91 13.70 -9.58
CA PRO A 180 -11.49 14.04 -9.67
C PRO A 180 -11.19 14.79 -10.98
N GLY A 181 -10.42 15.91 -10.86
CA GLY A 181 -10.05 16.77 -11.97
C GLY A 181 -11.13 17.75 -12.44
N LYS A 182 -12.31 17.77 -11.79
CA LYS A 182 -13.37 18.75 -12.12
C LYS A 182 -13.41 19.89 -11.11
N ALA A 183 -14.08 20.99 -11.45
CA ALA A 183 -14.30 22.10 -10.52
C ALA A 183 -15.11 21.72 -9.27
N SER A 184 -15.89 20.61 -9.34
CA SER A 184 -16.64 20.03 -8.24
C SER A 184 -15.86 19.00 -7.41
N GLU A 185 -14.55 18.86 -7.69
CA GLU A 185 -13.70 17.92 -6.96
C GLU A 185 -13.77 18.16 -5.44
N LYS A 186 -14.05 17.10 -4.70
CA LYS A 186 -14.05 17.14 -3.23
C LYS A 186 -13.84 15.77 -2.62
N PRO A 187 -13.19 15.69 -1.44
CA PRO A 187 -13.10 14.45 -0.71
C PRO A 187 -14.46 13.98 -0.22
N LEU A 188 -14.69 12.67 -0.23
CA LEU A 188 -15.79 12.05 0.49
C LEU A 188 -15.49 12.04 2.01
N PRO A 189 -16.50 11.86 2.86
CA PRO A 189 -16.27 11.63 4.27
C PRO A 189 -15.34 10.44 4.49
N PRO A 190 -14.48 10.46 5.53
CA PRO A 190 -13.65 9.32 5.87
C PRO A 190 -14.48 8.04 6.04
N ASP A 191 -13.86 6.89 5.70
CA ASP A 191 -14.49 5.57 5.81
C ASP A 191 -15.77 5.39 4.97
N THR A 192 -15.97 6.23 3.94
CA THR A 192 -17.06 6.12 2.95
C THR A 192 -16.53 6.14 1.53
N GLY A 193 -17.27 5.56 0.56
CA GLY A 193 -16.92 5.54 -0.84
C GLY A 193 -17.32 4.24 -1.54
N HIS A 194 -16.57 3.84 -2.57
CA HIS A 194 -16.83 2.58 -3.28
C HIS A 194 -16.24 1.34 -2.60
N GLY A 195 -15.53 1.49 -1.48
CA GLY A 195 -14.98 0.37 -0.73
C GLY A 195 -13.72 -0.26 -1.33
N PHE A 196 -12.99 0.47 -2.18
CA PHE A 196 -11.78 -0.05 -2.84
C PHE A 196 -10.58 -0.20 -1.91
N LEU A 197 -10.40 0.73 -0.99
CA LEU A 197 -9.27 0.73 -0.06
C LEU A 197 -9.63 1.53 1.19
N TRP A 198 -9.65 0.84 2.33
CA TRP A 198 -9.93 1.48 3.62
C TRP A 198 -8.67 1.77 4.42
N ARG A 199 -7.70 0.84 4.34
CA ARG A 199 -6.43 0.90 5.06
C ARG A 199 -5.31 0.36 4.17
N LEU A 200 -4.12 0.91 4.34
CA LEU A 200 -2.92 0.48 3.63
C LEU A 200 -1.73 0.55 4.57
N ASN A 201 -1.15 -0.60 4.86
CA ASN A 201 0.08 -0.70 5.64
C ASN A 201 1.15 -1.34 4.78
N SER A 202 2.39 -0.93 4.97
CA SER A 202 3.55 -1.58 4.35
C SER A 202 4.71 -1.66 5.33
N TYR A 203 5.52 -2.68 5.15
CA TYR A 203 6.67 -2.99 5.98
C TYR A 203 7.81 -3.30 5.05
N TRP A 204 8.96 -2.67 5.26
CA TRP A 204 10.12 -2.83 4.40
C TRP A 204 11.33 -3.24 5.20
N THR A 205 12.13 -4.14 4.66
CA THR A 205 13.47 -4.46 5.15
C THR A 205 14.48 -4.17 4.06
N PHE A 206 15.60 -3.62 4.47
CA PHE A 206 16.72 -3.24 3.60
C PHE A 206 17.98 -3.84 4.17
N GLN A 207 18.71 -4.60 3.38
CA GLN A 207 20.00 -5.17 3.79
C GLN A 207 21.06 -5.03 2.70
N GLU A 208 22.10 -4.29 3.03
CA GLU A 208 23.30 -4.25 2.19
C GLU A 208 24.10 -5.52 2.42
N LYS A 209 24.30 -6.31 1.36
CA LYS A 209 25.01 -7.58 1.37
C LYS A 209 25.25 -8.04 -0.06
N ASP A 210 26.24 -8.92 -0.25
CA ASP A 210 26.54 -9.59 -1.52
C ASP A 210 26.81 -8.62 -2.69
N GLY A 211 27.36 -7.42 -2.40
CA GLY A 211 27.70 -6.42 -3.40
C GLY A 211 26.52 -5.60 -3.92
N GLY A 212 25.48 -5.43 -3.11
CA GLY A 212 24.31 -4.61 -3.39
C GLY A 212 23.35 -4.57 -2.22
N THR A 213 22.11 -4.16 -2.47
CA THR A 213 21.08 -4.04 -1.43
C THR A 213 19.88 -4.91 -1.75
N TYR A 214 19.51 -5.78 -0.82
CA TYR A 214 18.21 -6.46 -0.79
C TYR A 214 17.15 -5.53 -0.25
N VAL A 215 15.99 -5.50 -0.90
CA VAL A 215 14.79 -4.76 -0.49
C VAL A 215 13.60 -5.71 -0.49
N GLU A 216 12.91 -5.79 0.62
CA GLU A 216 11.73 -6.64 0.80
C GLU A 216 10.56 -5.88 1.42
#